data_883de4ed9c09e19f56a1aa67f2232a47
#
_entry.id   883de4ed9c09e19f56a1aa67f2232a47
#
_cell.length_a   1.000
_cell.length_b   1.000
_cell.length_c   1.000
_cell.angle_alpha   90.00
_cell.angle_beta   90.00
_cell.angle_gamma   90.00
#
_symmetry.space_group_name_H-M   'P 1'
#
loop_
_entity.id
_entity.type
_entity.pdbx_description
1 polymer ?
#
loop_
_entity_poly.entity_id
_entity_poly.type
_entity_poly.pdbx_seq_one_letter_code
_entity_poly.pdbx_strand_id
1 'polypeptide(L)' 'TASHYGQCGGIGYSGPTVCASGTTCQVLNPYYSQCL' A
#
# COMPACT_ATOMS: atom_id res chain seq x y z
N THR A 1 -5.20 -1.55 -8.67
CA THR A 1 -5.23 -1.42 -7.21
C THR A 1 -4.33 -2.45 -6.55
N ALA A 2 -3.80 -2.11 -5.37
CA ALA A 2 -2.99 -3.03 -4.60
C ALA A 2 -3.90 -4.04 -3.88
N SER A 3 -3.46 -5.31 -3.84
CA SER A 3 -4.23 -6.35 -3.17
C SER A 3 -4.18 -6.18 -1.66
N HIS A 4 -5.12 -6.82 -0.95
CA HIS A 4 -5.04 -6.92 0.50
C HIS A 4 -3.67 -7.52 0.89
N TYR A 5 -3.01 -6.91 1.84
CA TYR A 5 -1.64 -7.22 2.27
C TYR A 5 -0.57 -6.87 1.24
N GLY A 6 -0.95 -6.27 0.10
CA GLY A 6 0.02 -5.81 -0.88
C GLY A 6 0.57 -4.44 -0.53
N GLN A 7 1.73 -4.12 -1.11
CA GLN A 7 2.32 -2.80 -0.91
C GLN A 7 1.50 -1.73 -1.62
N CYS A 8 1.23 -0.62 -0.94
CA CYS A 8 0.45 0.47 -1.50
C CYS A 8 1.21 1.80 -1.49
N GLY A 9 2.46 1.80 -1.06
CA GLY A 9 3.22 3.04 -1.06
C GLY A 9 4.57 2.88 -0.40
N GLY A 10 5.22 4.00 -0.20
CA GLY A 10 6.56 4.08 0.37
C GLY A 10 7.45 4.91 -0.50
N ILE A 11 8.57 5.38 0.05
CA ILE A 11 9.52 6.19 -0.68
C ILE A 11 10.15 5.36 -1.79
N GLY A 12 10.07 5.84 -3.02
CA GLY A 12 10.61 5.14 -4.18
C GLY A 12 9.68 4.09 -4.79
N TYR A 13 8.52 3.86 -4.19
CA TYR A 13 7.57 2.91 -4.74
C TYR A 13 6.84 3.51 -5.95
N SER A 14 6.80 2.78 -7.05
CA SER A 14 6.17 3.25 -8.28
C SER A 14 5.00 2.39 -8.75
N GLY A 15 4.51 1.49 -7.92
CA GLY A 15 3.35 0.65 -8.26
C GLY A 15 2.03 1.30 -7.85
N PRO A 16 0.95 0.51 -7.78
CA PRO A 16 -0.36 1.02 -7.41
C PRO A 16 -0.37 1.52 -5.97
N THR A 17 -0.96 2.69 -5.75
CA THR A 17 -1.03 3.31 -4.43
C THR A 17 -2.44 3.28 -3.86
N VAL A 18 -3.41 2.77 -4.62
CA VAL A 18 -4.80 2.64 -4.19
C VAL A 18 -5.06 1.19 -3.82
N CYS A 19 -5.57 0.96 -2.62
CA CYS A 19 -5.87 -0.38 -2.14
C CYS A 19 -7.19 -0.89 -2.70
N ALA A 20 -7.34 -2.20 -2.75
CA ALA A 20 -8.59 -2.83 -3.14
C ALA A 20 -9.72 -2.42 -2.18
N SER A 21 -10.95 -2.49 -2.67
CA SER A 21 -12.12 -2.15 -1.89
C SER A 21 -12.14 -2.95 -0.58
N GLY A 22 -12.42 -2.28 0.52
CA GLY A 22 -12.46 -2.92 1.83
C GLY A 22 -11.14 -2.93 2.58
N THR A 23 -10.07 -2.43 1.96
CA THR A 23 -8.76 -2.33 2.61
C THR A 23 -8.31 -0.89 2.68
N THR A 24 -7.39 -0.61 3.61
CA THR A 24 -6.86 0.74 3.83
C THR A 24 -5.34 0.70 3.75
N CYS A 25 -4.75 1.69 3.08
CA CYS A 25 -3.30 1.79 2.98
C CYS A 25 -2.74 2.28 4.32
N GLN A 26 -1.92 1.44 4.95
CA GLN A 26 -1.30 1.73 6.24
C GLN A 26 0.20 1.91 6.08
N VAL A 27 0.71 3.01 6.58
CA VAL A 27 2.16 3.26 6.56
C VAL A 27 2.79 2.48 7.70
N LEU A 28 3.56 1.46 7.36
CA LEU A 28 4.24 0.62 8.35
C LEU A 28 5.65 1.13 8.62
N ASN A 29 6.31 1.64 7.59
CA ASN A 29 7.59 2.34 7.75
C ASN A 29 7.76 3.30 6.57
N PRO A 30 8.80 4.18 6.56
CA PRO A 30 8.92 5.19 5.52
C PRO A 30 9.02 4.63 4.10
N TYR A 31 9.45 3.40 3.94
CA TYR A 31 9.65 2.80 2.62
C TYR A 31 8.60 1.75 2.29
N TYR A 32 7.67 1.48 3.18
CA TYR A 32 6.69 0.43 2.96
C TYR A 32 5.35 0.76 3.57
N SER A 33 4.33 0.80 2.74
CA SER A 33 2.93 0.92 3.17
C SER A 33 2.18 -0.30 2.65
N GLN A 34 1.28 -0.82 3.45
CA GLN A 34 0.59 -2.07 3.15
C GLN A 34 -0.92 -1.87 3.23
N CYS A 35 -1.64 -2.57 2.35
CA CYS A 35 -3.11 -2.56 2.38
C CYS A 35 -3.61 -3.51 3.47
N LEU A 36 -4.26 -2.97 4.48
CA LEU A 36 -4.84 -3.75 5.58
C LEU A 36 -6.35 -3.39 5.77
#